data_1655b81b4efb0b175b6d7844a7f44d7f
#
_entry.id   1655b81b4efb0b175b6d7844a7f44d7f
#
_cell.length_a   1.000
_cell.length_b   1.000
_cell.length_c   1.000
_cell.angle_alpha   90.00
_cell.angle_beta   90.00
_cell.angle_gamma   90.00
#
_symmetry.space_group_name_H-M   'P 1'
#
loop_
_entity.id
_entity.type
_entity.pdbx_description
1 polymer ?
#
loop_
_entity_poly.entity_id
_entity_poly.type
_entity_poly.pdbx_seq_one_letter_code
_entity_poly.pdbx_strand_id
1 'polypeptide(L)'
;MSVHETEPEVVVVRDIMSRPVVSVKESDNVADVARLMAKHDIGCVLVAGKKGETVGIVTERDIVQRIAAKNLLPSKVTVADSMSKPVITVQSKTSITDAAKLMNQRKVRRLAVIEDGKLAGVLTMKDILEVTPAIIDLASEKTRVGMERPRPSRAGLSGYCDECEIWSDALAQKDGTFLCQDCAKDLGPEEEN
;
A
#
# COMPACT_ATOMS: atom_id res chain seq x y z
N MET A 1 2.81 42.27 -8.92
CA MET A 1 2.15 41.05 -9.40
C MET A 1 2.56 39.94 -8.44
N SER A 2 1.66 39.59 -7.50
CA SER A 2 1.94 38.52 -6.53
C SER A 2 1.79 37.17 -7.23
N VAL A 3 2.87 36.43 -7.32
CA VAL A 3 2.86 35.02 -7.72
C VAL A 3 2.26 34.26 -6.56
N HIS A 4 1.01 33.81 -6.69
CA HIS A 4 0.46 32.82 -5.79
C HIS A 4 1.24 31.53 -6.00
N GLU A 5 2.16 31.24 -5.10
CA GLU A 5 2.71 29.89 -4.96
C GLU A 5 1.55 29.00 -4.50
N THR A 6 0.99 28.25 -5.42
CA THR A 6 0.07 27.15 -5.08
C THR A 6 0.89 26.07 -4.39
N GLU A 7 0.72 25.93 -3.06
CA GLU A 7 1.25 24.78 -2.33
C GLU A 7 0.84 23.49 -3.04
N PRO A 8 1.71 22.48 -3.11
CA PRO A 8 1.36 21.21 -3.73
C PRO A 8 0.16 20.62 -3.03
N GLU A 9 -0.92 20.38 -3.78
CA GLU A 9 -2.16 19.79 -3.29
C GLU A 9 -1.86 18.39 -2.73
N VAL A 10 -1.83 18.29 -1.39
CA VAL A 10 -1.52 17.05 -0.69
C VAL A 10 -2.76 16.19 -0.70
N VAL A 11 -2.71 15.05 -1.39
CA VAL A 11 -3.79 14.06 -1.37
C VAL A 11 -3.99 13.53 0.05
N VAL A 12 -5.21 13.63 0.57
CA VAL A 12 -5.55 13.21 1.93
C VAL A 12 -6.44 11.97 1.92
N VAL A 13 -6.52 11.31 3.06
CA VAL A 13 -7.24 10.04 3.25
C VAL A 13 -8.70 10.10 2.75
N ARG A 14 -9.42 11.18 3.03
CA ARG A 14 -10.83 11.33 2.60
C ARG A 14 -11.05 11.27 1.09
N ASP A 15 -10.02 11.62 0.32
CA ASP A 15 -10.12 11.70 -1.15
C ASP A 15 -10.11 10.33 -1.81
N ILE A 16 -9.55 9.32 -1.11
CA ILE A 16 -9.37 7.98 -1.65
C ILE A 16 -9.99 6.86 -0.80
N MET A 17 -10.49 7.16 0.41
CA MET A 17 -11.08 6.12 1.27
C MET A 17 -12.35 5.51 0.68
N SER A 18 -12.58 4.24 0.94
CA SER A 18 -13.79 3.53 0.54
C SER A 18 -14.99 3.91 1.41
N ARG A 19 -16.13 4.16 0.77
CA ARG A 19 -17.45 4.43 1.36
C ARG A 19 -18.55 3.71 0.56
N PRO A 20 -19.72 3.34 1.16
CA PRO A 20 -20.05 3.40 2.58
C PRO A 20 -19.33 2.32 3.38
N VAL A 21 -19.24 2.53 4.70
CA VAL A 21 -18.67 1.52 5.61
C VAL A 21 -19.70 0.44 5.88
N VAL A 22 -19.28 -0.82 5.69
CA VAL A 22 -20.07 -1.98 6.07
C VAL A 22 -19.71 -2.36 7.51
N SER A 23 -20.70 -2.44 8.39
CA SER A 23 -20.53 -2.79 9.79
C SER A 23 -21.45 -3.94 10.21
N VAL A 24 -20.99 -4.70 11.20
CA VAL A 24 -21.69 -5.86 11.80
C VAL A 24 -21.64 -5.71 13.32
N LYS A 25 -22.45 -6.51 14.03
CA LYS A 25 -22.48 -6.54 15.50
C LYS A 25 -21.51 -7.59 16.04
N GLU A 26 -21.06 -7.40 17.27
CA GLU A 26 -20.23 -8.37 17.99
C GLU A 26 -20.90 -9.78 18.10
N SER A 27 -22.24 -9.81 18.18
CA SER A 27 -23.03 -11.03 18.30
C SER A 27 -23.28 -11.78 16.98
N ASP A 28 -22.99 -11.17 15.85
CA ASP A 28 -23.20 -11.80 14.54
C ASP A 28 -22.23 -12.98 14.37
N ASN A 29 -22.59 -13.94 13.51
CA ASN A 29 -21.69 -15.07 13.25
C ASN A 29 -20.78 -14.81 12.05
N VAL A 30 -19.63 -15.49 12.04
CA VAL A 30 -18.61 -15.28 11.00
C VAL A 30 -19.08 -15.74 9.61
N ALA A 31 -20.02 -16.70 9.52
CA ALA A 31 -20.55 -17.14 8.23
C ALA A 31 -21.35 -16.03 7.55
N ASP A 32 -22.13 -15.25 8.31
CA ASP A 32 -22.89 -14.11 7.77
C ASP A 32 -21.93 -12.98 7.35
N VAL A 33 -20.88 -12.74 8.14
CA VAL A 33 -19.82 -11.78 7.77
C VAL A 33 -19.14 -12.19 6.46
N ALA A 34 -18.77 -13.46 6.30
CA ALA A 34 -18.14 -13.94 5.08
C ALA A 34 -19.06 -13.79 3.85
N ARG A 35 -20.37 -14.08 4.00
CA ARG A 35 -21.35 -13.85 2.93
C ARG A 35 -21.49 -12.36 2.59
N LEU A 36 -21.47 -11.50 3.60
CA LEU A 36 -21.55 -10.05 3.42
C LEU A 36 -20.32 -9.52 2.68
N MET A 37 -19.11 -9.98 3.05
CA MET A 37 -17.87 -9.65 2.35
C MET A 37 -17.93 -10.09 0.87
N ALA A 38 -18.33 -11.34 0.61
CA ALA A 38 -18.45 -11.86 -0.75
C ALA A 38 -19.50 -11.09 -1.58
N LYS A 39 -20.65 -10.77 -0.98
CA LYS A 39 -21.73 -10.04 -1.66
C LYS A 39 -21.32 -8.64 -2.09
N HIS A 40 -20.50 -7.96 -1.29
CA HIS A 40 -20.07 -6.57 -1.53
C HIS A 40 -18.67 -6.46 -2.11
N ASP A 41 -17.99 -7.57 -2.40
CA ASP A 41 -16.60 -7.63 -2.88
C ASP A 41 -15.65 -6.83 -1.98
N ILE A 42 -15.77 -7.00 -0.65
CA ILE A 42 -14.96 -6.31 0.34
C ILE A 42 -14.18 -7.28 1.21
N GLY A 43 -12.92 -6.95 1.52
CA GLY A 43 -12.04 -7.80 2.33
C GLY A 43 -12.11 -7.54 3.84
N CYS A 44 -12.99 -6.65 4.31
CA CYS A 44 -13.19 -6.41 5.74
C CYS A 44 -14.55 -5.79 6.05
N VAL A 45 -14.97 -5.96 7.31
CA VAL A 45 -16.10 -5.24 7.90
C VAL A 45 -15.70 -4.67 9.25
N LEU A 46 -16.27 -3.53 9.63
CA LEU A 46 -16.09 -2.97 10.96
C LEU A 46 -17.11 -3.55 11.94
N VAL A 47 -16.73 -3.62 13.19
CA VAL A 47 -17.59 -4.15 14.25
C VAL A 47 -18.10 -3.02 15.12
N ALA A 48 -19.41 -2.88 15.15
CA ALA A 48 -20.08 -1.89 15.99
C ALA A 48 -20.35 -2.46 17.38
N GLY A 49 -19.95 -1.74 18.40
CA GLY A 49 -20.31 -2.01 19.78
C GLY A 49 -21.72 -1.61 20.12
N LYS A 50 -22.12 -1.82 21.38
CA LYS A 50 -23.50 -1.60 21.87
C LYS A 50 -23.96 -0.15 21.79
N LYS A 51 -23.03 0.82 21.83
CA LYS A 51 -23.31 2.26 21.76
C LYS A 51 -23.07 2.84 20.36
N GLY A 52 -22.82 1.98 19.34
CA GLY A 52 -22.53 2.38 17.97
C GLY A 52 -21.08 2.77 17.71
N GLU A 53 -20.20 2.67 18.72
CA GLU A 53 -18.76 2.85 18.56
C GLU A 53 -18.13 1.71 17.76
N THR A 54 -17.03 1.98 17.09
CA THR A 54 -16.26 0.94 16.37
C THR A 54 -15.32 0.24 17.34
N VAL A 55 -15.60 -1.03 17.66
CA VAL A 55 -14.86 -1.82 18.66
C VAL A 55 -13.87 -2.80 18.04
N GLY A 56 -14.05 -3.15 16.78
CA GLY A 56 -13.22 -4.16 16.11
C GLY A 56 -13.29 -4.08 14.59
N ILE A 57 -12.48 -4.90 13.96
CA ILE A 57 -12.49 -5.15 12.52
C ILE A 57 -12.35 -6.65 12.28
N VAL A 58 -13.14 -7.21 11.36
CA VAL A 58 -12.95 -8.56 10.84
C VAL A 58 -12.47 -8.47 9.40
N THR A 59 -11.40 -9.18 9.10
CA THR A 59 -10.79 -9.24 7.78
C THR A 59 -10.81 -10.67 7.24
N GLU A 60 -10.63 -10.84 5.92
CA GLU A 60 -10.44 -12.17 5.31
C GLU A 60 -9.31 -12.95 5.99
N ARG A 61 -8.22 -12.26 6.38
CA ARG A 61 -7.10 -12.86 7.10
C ARG A 61 -7.52 -13.40 8.46
N ASP A 62 -8.40 -12.70 9.20
CA ASP A 62 -8.91 -13.18 10.48
C ASP A 62 -9.74 -14.45 10.28
N ILE A 63 -10.58 -14.50 9.25
CA ILE A 63 -11.38 -15.68 8.90
C ILE A 63 -10.46 -16.86 8.57
N VAL A 64 -9.43 -16.66 7.75
CA VAL A 64 -8.48 -17.71 7.41
C VAL A 64 -7.73 -18.21 8.65
N GLN A 65 -7.13 -17.29 9.42
CA GLN A 65 -6.23 -17.67 10.52
C GLN A 65 -6.95 -18.14 11.78
N ARG A 66 -8.12 -17.58 12.07
CA ARG A 66 -8.81 -17.84 13.33
C ARG A 66 -9.95 -18.86 13.19
N ILE A 67 -10.46 -19.08 11.98
CA ILE A 67 -11.58 -19.99 11.74
C ILE A 67 -11.12 -21.16 10.88
N ALA A 68 -10.72 -20.92 9.62
CA ALA A 68 -10.41 -22.00 8.67
C ALA A 68 -9.19 -22.82 9.13
N ALA A 69 -8.09 -22.16 9.52
CA ALA A 69 -6.87 -22.83 9.99
C ALA A 69 -7.07 -23.63 11.29
N LYS A 70 -8.11 -23.33 12.05
CA LYS A 70 -8.48 -24.05 13.27
C LYS A 70 -9.60 -25.07 13.07
N ASN A 71 -10.06 -25.28 11.82
CA ASN A 71 -11.15 -26.16 11.48
C ASN A 71 -12.45 -25.86 12.26
N LEU A 72 -12.72 -24.57 12.54
CA LEU A 72 -13.94 -24.14 13.20
C LEU A 72 -15.06 -23.92 12.21
N LEU A 73 -16.29 -24.21 12.62
CA LEU A 73 -17.47 -23.95 11.80
C LEU A 73 -17.84 -22.46 11.89
N PRO A 74 -17.77 -21.67 10.79
CA PRO A 74 -17.98 -20.22 10.82
C PRO A 74 -19.32 -19.80 11.41
N SER A 75 -20.39 -20.60 11.23
CA SER A 75 -21.72 -20.35 11.79
C SER A 75 -21.81 -20.51 13.32
N LYS A 76 -20.78 -21.09 13.95
CA LYS A 76 -20.72 -21.30 15.40
C LYS A 76 -19.76 -20.35 16.11
N VAL A 77 -19.05 -19.49 15.35
CA VAL A 77 -18.09 -18.52 15.91
C VAL A 77 -18.68 -17.12 15.80
N THR A 78 -18.62 -16.36 16.89
CA THR A 78 -19.09 -14.97 16.91
C THR A 78 -18.05 -14.01 16.32
N VAL A 79 -18.51 -12.86 15.86
CA VAL A 79 -17.63 -11.76 15.44
C VAL A 79 -16.71 -11.33 16.58
N ALA A 80 -17.23 -11.26 17.81
CA ALA A 80 -16.44 -10.89 18.99
C ALA A 80 -15.22 -11.79 19.22
N ASP A 81 -15.36 -13.11 18.92
CA ASP A 81 -14.28 -14.10 19.08
C ASP A 81 -13.26 -14.08 17.93
N SER A 82 -13.64 -13.52 16.78
CA SER A 82 -12.83 -13.53 15.57
C SER A 82 -12.24 -12.17 15.20
N MET A 83 -12.80 -11.06 15.68
CA MET A 83 -12.35 -9.71 15.33
C MET A 83 -10.94 -9.39 15.82
N SER A 84 -10.27 -8.49 15.12
CA SER A 84 -9.05 -7.81 15.58
C SER A 84 -9.42 -6.53 16.30
N LYS A 85 -8.82 -6.31 17.49
CA LYS A 85 -8.98 -5.11 18.31
C LYS A 85 -7.69 -4.76 19.06
N PRO A 86 -7.41 -3.46 19.39
CA PRO A 86 -8.22 -2.29 18.99
C PRO A 86 -8.14 -2.00 17.48
N VAL A 87 -9.14 -1.28 16.96
CA VAL A 87 -9.11 -0.77 15.57
C VAL A 87 -8.09 0.36 15.48
N ILE A 88 -7.23 0.30 14.49
CA ILE A 88 -6.32 1.41 14.19
C ILE A 88 -7.07 2.43 13.34
N THR A 89 -7.10 3.66 13.81
CA THR A 89 -7.84 4.76 13.16
C THR A 89 -6.90 5.81 12.60
N VAL A 90 -7.41 6.58 11.63
CA VAL A 90 -6.74 7.74 11.03
C VAL A 90 -7.76 8.84 10.81
N GLN A 91 -7.33 10.12 10.87
CA GLN A 91 -8.20 11.24 10.57
C GLN A 91 -8.37 11.40 9.05
N SER A 92 -9.56 11.83 8.61
CA SER A 92 -9.88 11.99 7.19
C SER A 92 -8.97 13.00 6.46
N LYS A 93 -8.41 13.98 7.19
CA LYS A 93 -7.51 15.02 6.66
C LYS A 93 -6.03 14.63 6.70
N THR A 94 -5.68 13.45 7.19
CA THR A 94 -4.29 12.95 7.21
C THR A 94 -3.80 12.72 5.78
N SER A 95 -2.52 13.02 5.51
CA SER A 95 -1.91 12.71 4.21
C SER A 95 -1.88 11.21 3.95
N ILE A 96 -2.00 10.78 2.69
CA ILE A 96 -1.90 9.36 2.34
C ILE A 96 -0.52 8.79 2.69
N THR A 97 0.53 9.60 2.61
CA THR A 97 1.89 9.21 2.99
C THR A 97 1.99 8.88 4.48
N ASP A 98 1.39 9.69 5.35
CA ASP A 98 1.40 9.43 6.79
C ASP A 98 0.48 8.27 7.17
N ALA A 99 -0.64 8.11 6.47
CA ALA A 99 -1.49 6.93 6.62
C ALA A 99 -0.75 5.64 6.23
N ALA A 100 0.02 5.65 5.12
CA ALA A 100 0.86 4.52 4.71
C ALA A 100 1.96 4.21 5.74
N LYS A 101 2.64 5.23 6.29
CA LYS A 101 3.60 5.06 7.39
C LYS A 101 2.94 4.42 8.62
N LEU A 102 1.74 4.88 8.99
CA LEU A 102 0.98 4.31 10.11
C LEU A 102 0.64 2.84 9.87
N MET A 103 0.19 2.47 8.66
CA MET A 103 -0.07 1.07 8.29
C MET A 103 1.18 0.21 8.46
N ASN A 104 2.35 0.70 7.99
CA ASN A 104 3.62 -0.02 8.11
C ASN A 104 4.07 -0.17 9.56
N GLN A 105 4.03 0.90 10.35
CA GLN A 105 4.40 0.89 11.78
C GLN A 105 3.54 -0.07 12.60
N ARG A 106 2.23 -0.09 12.33
CA ARG A 106 1.26 -0.94 13.02
C ARG A 106 1.12 -2.34 12.41
N LYS A 107 1.82 -2.61 11.30
CA LYS A 107 1.76 -3.88 10.53
C LYS A 107 0.33 -4.24 10.12
N VAL A 108 -0.47 -3.23 9.77
CA VAL A 108 -1.85 -3.37 9.27
C VAL A 108 -1.94 -2.86 7.84
N ARG A 109 -2.92 -3.36 7.09
CA ARG A 109 -3.18 -2.94 5.71
C ARG A 109 -4.49 -2.17 5.54
N ARG A 110 -5.17 -1.87 6.66
CA ARG A 110 -6.46 -1.18 6.71
C ARG A 110 -6.51 -0.28 7.93
N LEU A 111 -7.11 0.89 7.76
CA LEU A 111 -7.35 1.87 8.81
C LEU A 111 -8.82 2.28 8.77
N ALA A 112 -9.46 2.39 9.93
CA ALA A 112 -10.76 3.01 10.01
C ALA A 112 -10.57 4.53 9.97
N VAL A 113 -11.35 5.21 9.14
CA VAL A 113 -11.22 6.66 8.96
C VAL A 113 -12.25 7.37 9.81
N ILE A 114 -11.77 8.33 10.61
CA ILE A 114 -12.58 9.16 11.48
C ILE A 114 -12.66 10.58 10.90
N GLU A 115 -13.87 11.13 10.84
CA GLU A 115 -14.15 12.51 10.47
C GLU A 115 -15.14 13.08 11.47
N ASP A 116 -14.81 14.21 12.07
CA ASP A 116 -15.61 14.89 13.08
C ASP A 116 -16.09 13.96 14.22
N GLY A 117 -15.19 13.07 14.67
CA GLY A 117 -15.45 12.11 15.74
C GLY A 117 -16.30 10.89 15.34
N LYS A 118 -16.71 10.78 14.07
CA LYS A 118 -17.52 9.69 13.54
C LYS A 118 -16.76 8.85 12.55
N LEU A 119 -17.14 7.57 12.45
CA LEU A 119 -16.63 6.68 11.42
C LEU A 119 -17.11 7.14 10.05
N ALA A 120 -16.17 7.47 9.15
CA ALA A 120 -16.44 8.04 7.83
C ALA A 120 -16.10 7.11 6.67
N GLY A 121 -15.15 6.19 6.85
CA GLY A 121 -14.68 5.32 5.77
C GLY A 121 -13.71 4.25 6.25
N VAL A 122 -13.19 3.49 5.31
CA VAL A 122 -12.06 2.59 5.49
C VAL A 122 -11.01 2.93 4.43
N LEU A 123 -9.75 3.07 4.85
CA LEU A 123 -8.61 3.21 3.96
C LEU A 123 -7.86 1.89 3.92
N THR A 124 -7.58 1.39 2.72
CA THR A 124 -6.79 0.18 2.53
C THR A 124 -5.48 0.49 1.78
N MET A 125 -4.50 -0.41 1.88
CA MET A 125 -3.28 -0.30 1.08
C MET A 125 -3.57 -0.32 -0.42
N LYS A 126 -4.63 -1.01 -0.85
CA LYS A 126 -5.08 -1.04 -2.25
C LYS A 126 -5.48 0.35 -2.72
N ASP A 127 -6.27 1.09 -1.94
CA ASP A 127 -6.71 2.46 -2.27
C ASP A 127 -5.50 3.39 -2.49
N ILE A 128 -4.46 3.26 -1.65
CA ILE A 128 -3.21 4.03 -1.79
C ILE A 128 -2.47 3.66 -3.09
N LEU A 129 -2.37 2.37 -3.39
CA LEU A 129 -1.67 1.88 -4.59
C LEU A 129 -2.40 2.29 -5.88
N GLU A 130 -3.73 2.34 -5.88
CA GLU A 130 -4.52 2.74 -7.06
C GLU A 130 -4.28 4.20 -7.48
N VAL A 131 -4.02 5.11 -6.53
CA VAL A 131 -3.76 6.53 -6.85
C VAL A 131 -2.27 6.85 -7.06
N THR A 132 -1.36 5.94 -6.69
CA THR A 132 0.09 6.15 -6.77
C THR A 132 0.57 6.48 -8.21
N PRO A 133 0.13 5.79 -9.28
CA PRO A 133 0.54 6.14 -10.65
C PRO A 133 0.21 7.58 -11.02
N ALA A 134 -1.01 8.03 -10.74
CA ALA A 134 -1.43 9.42 -11.05
C ALA A 134 -0.59 10.46 -10.27
N ILE A 135 -0.22 10.17 -9.03
CA ILE A 135 0.65 11.05 -8.23
C ILE A 135 2.05 11.14 -8.83
N ILE A 136 2.60 10.01 -9.30
CA ILE A 136 3.92 9.97 -9.96
C ILE A 136 3.89 10.76 -11.27
N ASP A 137 2.83 10.61 -12.07
CA ASP A 137 2.67 11.35 -13.34
C ASP A 137 2.60 12.85 -13.09
N LEU A 138 1.78 13.30 -12.15
CA LEU A 138 1.67 14.72 -11.77
C LEU A 138 3.01 15.28 -11.24
N ALA A 139 3.74 14.53 -10.43
CA ALA A 139 5.07 14.92 -9.95
C ALA A 139 6.07 15.04 -11.12
N SER A 140 6.00 14.13 -12.09
CA SER A 140 6.84 14.12 -13.29
C SER A 140 6.56 15.31 -14.19
N GLU A 141 5.30 15.71 -14.37
CA GLU A 141 4.92 16.90 -15.15
C GLU A 141 5.38 18.20 -14.50
N LYS A 142 5.24 18.34 -13.17
CA LYS A 142 5.75 19.52 -12.43
C LYS A 142 7.27 19.66 -12.53
N THR A 143 8.00 18.55 -12.59
CA THR A 143 9.46 18.55 -12.78
C THR A 143 9.86 18.93 -14.20
N ARG A 144 8.98 18.76 -15.20
CA ARG A 144 9.24 19.16 -16.61
C ARG A 144 9.15 20.65 -16.85
N VAL A 145 8.48 21.42 -16.00
CA VAL A 145 8.23 22.87 -16.19
C VAL A 145 9.33 23.74 -15.58
N GLY A 146 10.45 23.23 -15.10
CA GLY A 146 11.46 24.05 -14.45
C GLY A 146 12.91 23.60 -14.45
N MET A 147 13.26 22.52 -15.14
CA MET A 147 14.66 22.09 -15.20
C MET A 147 15.04 21.65 -16.62
N GLU A 148 16.10 22.29 -17.18
CA GLU A 148 16.93 21.63 -18.16
C GLU A 148 17.28 20.24 -17.62
N ARG A 149 16.89 19.21 -18.38
CA ARG A 149 17.22 17.83 -18.03
C ARG A 149 18.72 17.73 -17.80
N PRO A 150 19.21 17.30 -16.63
CA PRO A 150 20.48 16.64 -16.60
C PRO A 150 20.30 15.47 -17.58
N ARG A 151 21.15 15.43 -18.63
CA ARG A 151 21.21 14.24 -19.50
C ARG A 151 21.29 13.06 -18.55
N PRO A 152 20.44 12.01 -18.70
CA PRO A 152 20.64 10.83 -17.90
C PRO A 152 22.08 10.40 -18.16
N SER A 153 22.94 10.54 -17.16
CA SER A 153 24.15 9.73 -17.11
C SER A 153 23.63 8.34 -17.34
N ARG A 154 24.13 7.64 -18.34
CA ARG A 154 23.77 6.26 -18.65
C ARG A 154 23.71 5.54 -17.31
N ALA A 155 22.50 5.35 -16.79
CA ALA A 155 22.30 4.54 -15.60
C ALA A 155 22.76 3.15 -16.01
N GLY A 156 23.99 2.79 -15.61
CA GLY A 156 24.52 1.48 -15.83
C GLY A 156 23.52 0.49 -15.23
N LEU A 157 23.25 -0.58 -15.93
CA LEU A 157 22.52 -1.70 -15.36
C LEU A 157 23.20 -2.09 -14.05
N SER A 158 22.46 -2.17 -12.94
CA SER A 158 22.98 -2.68 -11.67
C SER A 158 22.56 -4.14 -11.50
N GLY A 159 23.47 -4.96 -11.00
CA GLY A 159 23.22 -6.39 -10.84
C GLY A 159 24.50 -7.17 -10.47
N TYR A 160 24.41 -8.49 -10.51
CA TYR A 160 25.59 -9.34 -10.35
C TYR A 160 26.37 -9.44 -11.67
N CYS A 161 27.69 -9.34 -11.58
CA CYS A 161 28.58 -9.54 -12.71
C CYS A 161 28.59 -11.04 -13.09
N ASP A 162 28.42 -11.34 -14.38
CA ASP A 162 28.36 -12.73 -14.84
C ASP A 162 29.72 -13.46 -14.72
N GLU A 163 30.84 -12.72 -14.59
CA GLU A 163 32.17 -13.30 -14.47
C GLU A 163 32.62 -13.51 -13.02
N CYS A 164 32.49 -12.46 -12.15
CA CYS A 164 32.99 -12.54 -10.77
C CYS A 164 31.88 -12.74 -9.73
N GLU A 165 30.60 -12.75 -10.14
CA GLU A 165 29.41 -12.91 -9.27
C GLU A 165 29.27 -11.84 -8.17
N ILE A 166 30.03 -10.73 -8.26
CA ILE A 166 29.95 -9.62 -7.31
C ILE A 166 28.90 -8.60 -7.78
N TRP A 167 28.14 -8.05 -6.85
CA TRP A 167 27.19 -6.98 -7.13
C TRP A 167 27.90 -5.72 -7.61
N SER A 168 27.41 -5.11 -8.69
CA SER A 168 27.90 -3.85 -9.23
C SER A 168 26.75 -2.89 -9.51
N ASP A 169 26.93 -1.62 -9.16
CA ASP A 169 25.95 -0.55 -9.46
C ASP A 169 26.04 -0.07 -10.91
N ALA A 170 27.05 -0.54 -11.65
CA ALA A 170 27.28 -0.21 -13.05
C ALA A 170 27.81 -1.43 -13.82
N LEU A 171 26.91 -2.16 -14.47
CA LEU A 171 27.26 -3.24 -15.39
C LEU A 171 27.34 -2.71 -16.82
N ALA A 172 28.34 -3.19 -17.56
CA ALA A 172 28.44 -3.01 -19.01
C ALA A 172 28.05 -4.33 -19.69
N GLN A 173 27.24 -4.24 -20.75
CA GLN A 173 26.93 -5.40 -21.57
C GLN A 173 28.02 -5.56 -22.64
N LYS A 174 28.66 -6.70 -22.70
CA LYS A 174 29.64 -7.05 -23.73
C LYS A 174 29.36 -8.51 -24.18
N ASP A 175 29.16 -8.73 -25.44
CA ASP A 175 28.88 -10.05 -26.05
C ASP A 175 27.75 -10.84 -25.37
N GLY A 176 26.69 -10.13 -24.94
CA GLY A 176 25.55 -10.75 -24.27
C GLY A 176 25.74 -10.98 -22.77
N THR A 177 26.95 -10.70 -22.21
CA THR A 177 27.32 -10.87 -20.81
C THR A 177 27.31 -9.53 -20.07
N PHE A 178 26.88 -9.51 -18.82
CA PHE A 178 26.85 -8.32 -17.98
C PHE A 178 28.05 -8.30 -17.03
N LEU A 179 28.99 -7.39 -17.23
CA LEU A 179 30.26 -7.34 -16.54
C LEU A 179 30.38 -6.09 -15.66
N CYS A 180 30.97 -6.23 -14.47
CA CYS A 180 31.38 -5.07 -13.68
C CYS A 180 32.54 -4.33 -14.37
N GLN A 181 32.81 -3.08 -13.92
CA GLN A 181 33.85 -2.26 -14.53
C GLN A 181 35.26 -2.90 -14.54
N ASP A 182 35.56 -3.71 -13.54
CA ASP A 182 36.86 -4.39 -13.42
C ASP A 182 36.96 -5.58 -14.40
N CYS A 183 35.98 -6.48 -14.43
CA CYS A 183 35.96 -7.59 -15.38
C CYS A 183 35.84 -7.11 -16.83
N ALA A 184 35.13 -6.01 -17.09
CA ALA A 184 35.04 -5.44 -18.43
C ALA A 184 36.38 -4.87 -18.98
N LYS A 185 37.27 -4.41 -18.09
CA LYS A 185 38.64 -3.95 -18.46
C LYS A 185 39.58 -5.11 -18.77
N ASP A 186 39.42 -6.21 -18.06
CA ASP A 186 40.30 -7.42 -18.24
C ASP A 186 40.07 -8.12 -19.58
N LEU A 187 38.88 -7.92 -20.20
CA LEU A 187 38.56 -8.49 -21.54
C LEU A 187 39.06 -7.67 -22.73
N GLY A 188 39.79 -6.57 -22.50
CA GLY A 188 40.44 -5.77 -23.56
C GLY A 188 39.50 -5.03 -24.49
N PRO A 189 39.96 -4.08 -25.30
CA PRO A 189 39.18 -3.42 -26.33
C PRO A 189 38.87 -4.39 -27.47
N GLU A 190 37.65 -4.33 -28.02
CA GLU A 190 37.30 -5.04 -29.26
C GLU A 190 38.21 -4.59 -30.37
N GLU A 191 38.88 -5.56 -31.04
CA GLU A 191 39.51 -5.29 -32.33
C GLU A 191 38.38 -5.04 -33.34
N GLU A 192 38.25 -3.77 -33.74
CA GLU A 192 37.42 -3.41 -34.89
C GLU A 192 37.97 -4.11 -36.16
N ASN A 193 37.15 -4.98 -36.74
CA ASN A 193 37.43 -5.62 -38.01
C ASN A 193 36.46 -5.03 -39.06
#